data_97687660d140674a5ab1ebeff3944e05
#
_entry.id   97687660d140674a5ab1ebeff3944e05
#
_cell.length_a   1.000
_cell.length_b   1.000
_cell.length_c   1.000
_cell.angle_alpha   90.00
_cell.angle_beta   90.00
_cell.angle_gamma   90.00
#
_symmetry.space_group_name_H-M   'P 1'
#
loop_
_entity.id
_entity.type
_entity.pdbx_description
1 polymer ?
#
loop_
_entity_poly.entity_id
_entity_poly.type
_entity_poly.pdbx_seq_one_letter_code
_entity_poly.pdbx_strand_id
1 'polypeptide(L)'
;MSYTNETIAHAFFYENGDLIKNHLHLWKSNGVIYSYATPIAIIEKDKNNNDILILSSNNMTHTTGRHISYVRRAAPCNIVYYPFFYGNYFSDFYDIRRDLIDSLEKYKSLSDSYECEQFIKYFKSLEDLNEYFDLDEYLKKYELLYLKAKGSLPSIKKTRIFRKKTSHD
;
A
#
# COMPACT_ATOMS: atom_id res chain seq x y z
N MET A 1 -3.76 32.96 -6.42
CA MET A 1 -4.24 31.80 -7.19
C MET A 1 -4.50 30.63 -6.27
N SER A 2 -5.70 30.08 -6.30
CA SER A 2 -5.97 28.82 -5.62
C SER A 2 -5.60 27.68 -6.57
N TYR A 3 -4.70 26.81 -6.16
CA TYR A 3 -4.35 25.61 -6.91
C TYR A 3 -5.38 24.50 -6.64
N THR A 4 -5.83 23.83 -7.68
CA THR A 4 -6.66 22.63 -7.50
C THR A 4 -5.81 21.46 -7.01
N ASN A 5 -6.42 20.46 -6.38
CA ASN A 5 -5.72 19.25 -5.96
C ASN A 5 -5.08 18.50 -7.14
N GLU A 6 -5.69 18.54 -8.33
CA GLU A 6 -5.08 18.01 -9.56
C GLU A 6 -3.78 18.72 -9.92
N THR A 7 -3.77 20.04 -9.89
CA THR A 7 -2.58 20.85 -10.19
C THR A 7 -1.48 20.58 -9.17
N ILE A 8 -1.83 20.48 -7.89
CA ILE A 8 -0.90 20.18 -6.80
C ILE A 8 -0.29 18.80 -6.97
N ALA A 9 -1.10 17.78 -7.24
CA ALA A 9 -0.63 16.41 -7.47
C ALA A 9 0.32 16.33 -8.68
N HIS A 10 0.00 17.04 -9.76
CA HIS A 10 0.87 17.12 -10.94
C HIS A 10 2.23 17.74 -10.60
N ALA A 11 2.24 18.81 -9.80
CA ALA A 11 3.46 19.50 -9.40
C ALA A 11 4.41 18.62 -8.57
N PHE A 12 3.91 17.62 -7.86
CA PHE A 12 4.76 16.68 -7.10
C PHE A 12 5.75 15.93 -7.97
N PHE A 13 5.44 15.73 -9.24
CA PHE A 13 6.25 14.96 -10.18
C PHE A 13 7.05 15.83 -11.17
N TYR A 14 6.61 17.04 -11.45
CA TYR A 14 7.15 17.86 -12.55
C TYR A 14 7.79 19.18 -12.09
N GLU A 15 7.51 19.61 -10.88
CA GLU A 15 8.05 20.84 -10.31
C GLU A 15 8.74 20.54 -8.97
N ASN A 16 9.58 21.48 -8.53
CA ASN A 16 10.18 21.37 -7.20
C ASN A 16 9.07 21.55 -6.15
N GLY A 17 8.62 20.44 -5.57
CA GLY A 17 7.46 20.38 -4.68
C GLY A 17 7.57 21.23 -3.41
N ASP A 18 8.75 21.79 -3.12
CA ASP A 18 8.97 22.71 -2.00
C ASP A 18 8.21 24.02 -2.14
N LEU A 19 7.77 24.38 -3.35
CA LEU A 19 6.97 25.57 -3.61
C LEU A 19 5.50 25.44 -3.16
N ILE A 20 5.05 24.24 -2.79
CA ILE A 20 3.64 23.96 -2.45
C ILE A 20 3.45 23.73 -0.95
N LYS A 21 4.41 24.12 -0.13
CA LYS A 21 4.40 23.96 1.34
C LYS A 21 3.19 24.58 2.06
N ASN A 22 2.40 25.39 1.40
CA ASN A 22 1.27 26.09 2.01
C ASN A 22 -0.09 25.40 1.81
N HIS A 23 -0.14 24.25 1.14
CA HIS A 23 -1.37 23.48 1.02
C HIS A 23 -1.45 22.45 2.15
N LEU A 24 -2.27 22.73 3.16
CA LEU A 24 -2.45 21.92 4.35
C LEU A 24 -3.12 20.57 4.10
N HIS A 25 -3.76 20.39 2.93
CA HIS A 25 -4.60 19.24 2.67
C HIS A 25 -3.90 18.15 1.85
N LEU A 26 -3.13 18.54 0.85
CA LEU A 26 -2.35 17.65 0.01
C LEU A 26 -0.98 18.26 -0.22
N TRP A 27 0.08 17.61 0.25
CA TRP A 27 1.42 18.17 0.23
C TRP A 27 2.50 17.09 0.16
N LYS A 28 3.71 17.48 -0.21
CA LYS A 28 4.88 16.60 -0.33
C LYS A 28 6.05 17.12 0.50
N SER A 29 6.75 16.22 1.17
CA SER A 29 7.99 16.50 1.89
C SER A 29 8.93 15.30 1.81
N ASN A 30 10.17 15.51 1.37
CA ASN A 30 11.21 14.49 1.28
C ASN A 30 10.75 13.21 0.55
N GLY A 31 10.06 13.36 -0.57
CA GLY A 31 9.56 12.24 -1.38
C GLY A 31 8.28 11.58 -0.87
N VAL A 32 7.78 11.99 0.29
CA VAL A 32 6.52 11.47 0.86
C VAL A 32 5.39 12.43 0.57
N ILE A 33 4.28 11.90 0.07
CA ILE A 33 3.05 12.66 -0.19
C ILE A 33 2.05 12.40 0.93
N TYR A 34 1.47 13.47 1.46
CA TYR A 34 0.56 13.44 2.60
C TYR A 34 -0.82 13.96 2.21
N SER A 35 -1.85 13.29 2.74
CA SER A 35 -3.21 13.81 2.81
C SER A 35 -3.45 14.25 4.26
N TYR A 36 -3.51 15.55 4.50
CA TYR A 36 -3.45 16.15 5.84
C TYR A 36 -2.16 15.69 6.55
N ALA A 37 -2.25 14.99 7.67
CA ALA A 37 -1.11 14.44 8.39
C ALA A 37 -0.80 12.97 8.03
N THR A 38 -1.54 12.37 7.10
CA THR A 38 -1.44 10.95 6.78
C THR A 38 -0.60 10.74 5.53
N PRO A 39 0.49 9.96 5.58
CA PRO A 39 1.22 9.59 4.38
C PRO A 39 0.37 8.68 3.50
N ILE A 40 0.31 8.99 2.20
CA ILE A 40 -0.48 8.24 1.21
C ILE A 40 0.36 7.69 0.06
N ALA A 41 1.55 8.22 -0.15
CA ALA A 41 2.44 7.76 -1.21
C ALA A 41 3.89 8.13 -0.92
N ILE A 42 4.81 7.36 -1.50
CA ILE A 42 6.23 7.63 -1.47
C ILE A 42 6.79 7.52 -2.89
N ILE A 43 7.58 8.50 -3.30
CA ILE A 43 8.33 8.47 -4.56
C ILE A 43 9.73 7.94 -4.23
N GLU A 44 10.11 6.82 -4.84
CA GLU A 44 11.37 6.14 -4.61
C GLU A 44 12.08 5.82 -5.92
N LYS A 45 13.37 5.52 -5.84
CA LYS A 45 14.12 4.91 -6.94
C LYS A 45 14.09 3.40 -6.82
N ASP A 46 13.78 2.72 -7.91
CA ASP A 46 13.84 1.26 -7.97
C ASP A 46 15.29 0.75 -8.13
N LYS A 47 15.48 -0.56 -8.22
CA LYS A 47 16.79 -1.20 -8.42
C LYS A 47 17.51 -0.76 -9.70
N ASN A 48 16.78 -0.23 -10.69
CA ASN A 48 17.30 0.26 -11.96
C ASN A 48 17.44 1.79 -11.99
N ASN A 49 17.30 2.46 -10.85
CA ASN A 49 17.36 3.91 -10.66
C ASN A 49 16.24 4.67 -11.39
N ASN A 50 15.12 4.02 -11.67
CA ASN A 50 13.90 4.65 -12.20
C ASN A 50 12.99 5.10 -11.05
N ASP A 51 12.29 6.22 -11.26
CA ASP A 51 11.25 6.64 -10.31
C ASP A 51 10.10 5.65 -10.26
N ILE A 52 9.62 5.37 -9.06
CA ILE A 52 8.44 4.56 -8.81
C ILE A 52 7.61 5.23 -7.72
N LEU A 53 6.30 5.14 -7.85
CA LEU A 53 5.36 5.60 -6.84
C LEU A 53 4.83 4.41 -6.05
N ILE A 54 5.08 4.40 -4.75
CA ILE A 54 4.45 3.46 -3.82
C ILE A 54 3.22 4.16 -3.28
N LEU A 55 2.04 3.70 -3.66
CA LEU A 55 0.76 4.36 -3.41
C LEU A 55 -0.09 3.55 -2.43
N SER A 56 -0.75 4.22 -1.50
CA SER A 56 -1.64 3.55 -0.55
C SER A 56 -2.80 2.83 -1.26
N SER A 57 -3.00 1.57 -0.91
CA SER A 57 -4.17 0.78 -1.32
C SER A 57 -5.35 0.92 -0.36
N ASN A 58 -5.17 1.61 0.76
CA ASN A 58 -6.22 1.85 1.76
C ASN A 58 -6.88 3.22 1.57
N ASN A 59 -8.19 3.23 1.45
CA ASN A 59 -9.00 4.44 1.47
C ASN A 59 -9.53 4.63 2.90
N MET A 60 -8.78 5.37 3.71
CA MET A 60 -9.13 5.60 5.13
C MET A 60 -10.32 6.53 5.30
N THR A 61 -10.43 7.55 4.44
CA THR A 61 -11.55 8.49 4.38
C THR A 61 -11.88 8.80 2.92
N HIS A 62 -13.06 9.39 2.69
CA HIS A 62 -13.45 9.81 1.35
C HIS A 62 -12.49 10.86 0.76
N THR A 63 -12.08 11.82 1.57
CA THR A 63 -11.11 12.86 1.16
C THR A 63 -9.75 12.27 0.85
N THR A 64 -9.24 11.37 1.68
CA THR A 64 -7.98 10.68 1.44
C THR A 64 -8.03 9.84 0.15
N GLY A 65 -9.14 9.15 -0.10
CA GLY A 65 -9.36 8.42 -1.34
C GLY A 65 -9.34 9.30 -2.58
N ARG A 66 -9.89 10.51 -2.50
CA ARG A 66 -9.79 11.52 -3.57
C ARG A 66 -8.35 11.96 -3.80
N HIS A 67 -7.61 12.26 -2.74
CA HIS A 67 -6.19 12.65 -2.84
C HIS A 67 -5.35 11.54 -3.47
N ILE A 68 -5.54 10.29 -3.08
CA ILE A 68 -4.90 9.11 -3.69
C ILE A 68 -5.20 9.06 -5.19
N SER A 69 -6.45 9.29 -5.58
CA SER A 69 -6.87 9.32 -6.99
C SER A 69 -6.17 10.40 -7.80
N TYR A 70 -6.03 11.60 -7.26
CA TYR A 70 -5.32 12.69 -7.93
C TYR A 70 -3.83 12.37 -8.11
N VAL A 71 -3.18 11.83 -7.08
CA VAL A 71 -1.77 11.44 -7.14
C VAL A 71 -1.56 10.31 -8.16
N ARG A 72 -2.41 9.30 -8.15
CA ARG A 72 -2.35 8.20 -9.11
C ARG A 72 -2.43 8.69 -10.56
N ARG A 73 -3.36 9.57 -10.86
CA ARG A 73 -3.55 10.12 -12.23
C ARG A 73 -2.41 11.01 -12.66
N ALA A 74 -1.76 11.70 -11.75
CA ALA A 74 -0.64 12.60 -12.04
C ALA A 74 0.69 11.87 -12.23
N ALA A 75 0.86 10.67 -11.71
CA ALA A 75 2.13 9.95 -11.70
C ALA A 75 2.59 9.58 -13.12
N PRO A 76 3.81 10.00 -13.53
CA PRO A 76 4.38 9.66 -14.84
C PRO A 76 5.18 8.36 -14.83
N CYS A 77 5.22 7.67 -13.69
CA CYS A 77 6.05 6.49 -13.44
C CYS A 77 5.18 5.28 -13.09
N ASN A 78 5.82 4.11 -12.96
CA ASN A 78 5.15 2.91 -12.50
C ASN A 78 4.65 3.08 -11.06
N ILE A 79 3.51 2.47 -10.78
CA ILE A 79 2.85 2.52 -9.47
C ILE A 79 2.82 1.11 -8.90
N VAL A 80 3.22 0.98 -7.64
CA VAL A 80 3.02 -0.22 -6.84
C VAL A 80 2.20 0.14 -5.61
N TYR A 81 1.27 -0.71 -5.22
CA TYR A 81 0.38 -0.46 -4.09
C TYR A 81 0.89 -1.10 -2.82
N TYR A 82 0.77 -0.36 -1.72
CA TYR A 82 1.06 -0.86 -0.39
C TYR A 82 -0.02 -0.39 0.59
N PRO A 83 -0.49 -1.22 1.53
CA PRO A 83 -1.53 -0.82 2.48
C PRO A 83 -0.96 0.08 3.58
N PHE A 84 -1.00 1.40 3.38
CA PHE A 84 -0.69 2.36 4.43
C PHE A 84 -1.81 2.37 5.46
N PHE A 85 -1.44 2.33 6.74
CA PHE A 85 -2.40 2.42 7.83
C PHE A 85 -2.34 3.80 8.48
N TYR A 86 -3.44 4.16 9.11
CA TYR A 86 -3.52 5.38 9.89
C TYR A 86 -2.49 5.35 11.02
N GLY A 87 -1.68 6.39 11.10
CA GLY A 87 -0.61 6.49 12.10
C GLY A 87 0.74 5.88 11.70
N ASN A 88 0.86 5.26 10.53
CA ASN A 88 2.16 4.83 10.03
C ASN A 88 2.97 6.04 9.58
N TYR A 89 4.21 6.10 10.05
CA TYR A 89 5.18 7.11 9.63
C TYR A 89 6.21 6.46 8.71
N PHE A 90 5.95 6.51 7.40
CA PHE A 90 6.92 6.05 6.41
C PHE A 90 7.66 7.27 5.85
N SER A 91 8.99 7.23 5.89
CA SER A 91 9.85 8.24 5.29
C SER A 91 10.53 7.75 4.02
N ASP A 92 10.72 6.43 3.89
CA ASP A 92 11.39 5.81 2.75
C ASP A 92 10.95 4.35 2.56
N PHE A 93 11.53 3.71 1.56
CA PHE A 93 11.29 2.29 1.28
C PHE A 93 11.71 1.36 2.43
N TYR A 94 12.73 1.72 3.20
CA TYR A 94 13.18 0.90 4.33
C TYR A 94 12.09 0.77 5.39
N ASP A 95 11.34 1.82 5.64
CA ASP A 95 10.21 1.80 6.56
C ASP A 95 9.09 0.89 6.05
N ILE A 96 8.78 0.94 4.76
CA ILE A 96 7.81 0.05 4.12
C ILE A 96 8.26 -1.40 4.21
N ARG A 97 9.53 -1.68 3.91
CA ARG A 97 10.09 -3.03 3.99
C ARG A 97 9.99 -3.59 5.41
N ARG A 98 10.33 -2.78 6.40
CA ARG A 98 10.24 -3.17 7.81
C ARG A 98 8.81 -3.47 8.20
N ASP A 99 7.86 -2.60 7.89
CA ASP A 99 6.44 -2.80 8.17
C ASP A 99 5.91 -4.07 7.48
N LEU A 100 6.29 -4.30 6.24
CA LEU A 100 5.92 -5.49 5.48
C LEU A 100 6.40 -6.77 6.15
N ILE A 101 7.67 -6.83 6.52
CA ILE A 101 8.26 -8.01 7.18
C ILE A 101 7.66 -8.22 8.57
N ASP A 102 7.51 -7.15 9.35
CA ASP A 102 6.86 -7.22 10.67
C ASP A 102 5.42 -7.70 10.57
N SER A 103 4.69 -7.30 9.53
CA SER A 103 3.32 -7.74 9.28
C SER A 103 3.25 -9.22 8.89
N LEU A 104 4.15 -9.69 8.03
CA LEU A 104 4.24 -11.12 7.69
C LEU A 104 4.59 -11.96 8.93
N GLU A 105 5.52 -11.52 9.75
CA GLU A 105 5.87 -12.19 11.01
C GLU A 105 4.70 -12.20 12.00
N LYS A 106 3.93 -11.13 12.07
CA LYS A 106 2.76 -11.01 12.93
C LYS A 106 1.67 -12.03 12.57
N TYR A 107 1.43 -12.28 11.29
CA TYR A 107 0.34 -13.14 10.81
C TYR A 107 0.78 -14.53 10.39
N LYS A 108 2.05 -14.90 10.56
CA LYS A 108 2.62 -16.19 10.08
C LYS A 108 2.02 -17.42 10.74
N SER A 109 1.37 -17.28 11.90
CA SER A 109 0.73 -18.40 12.60
C SER A 109 -0.51 -18.93 11.87
N LEU A 110 -1.14 -18.12 11.01
CA LEU A 110 -2.31 -18.49 10.20
C LEU A 110 -3.42 -19.14 11.04
N SER A 111 -3.64 -18.63 12.24
CA SER A 111 -4.49 -19.26 13.26
C SER A 111 -5.98 -19.18 12.96
N ASP A 112 -6.40 -18.20 12.16
CA ASP A 112 -7.79 -18.00 11.75
C ASP A 112 -7.86 -17.40 10.33
N SER A 113 -9.07 -17.23 9.83
CA SER A 113 -9.28 -16.68 8.47
C SER A 113 -8.78 -15.24 8.33
N TYR A 114 -8.87 -14.45 9.39
CA TYR A 114 -8.38 -13.07 9.39
C TYR A 114 -6.86 -13.04 9.22
N GLU A 115 -6.12 -13.84 9.99
CA GLU A 115 -4.66 -13.93 9.85
C GLU A 115 -4.23 -14.43 8.48
N CYS A 116 -4.93 -15.43 7.93
CA CYS A 116 -4.66 -15.94 6.58
C CYS A 116 -4.89 -14.84 5.53
N GLU A 117 -5.98 -14.09 5.62
CA GLU A 117 -6.28 -12.98 4.71
C GLU A 117 -5.24 -11.86 4.80
N GLN A 118 -4.81 -11.50 6.01
CA GLN A 118 -3.77 -10.50 6.21
C GLN A 118 -2.42 -10.97 5.67
N PHE A 119 -2.04 -12.21 5.95
CA PHE A 119 -0.79 -12.78 5.43
C PHE A 119 -0.76 -12.75 3.89
N ILE A 120 -1.84 -13.18 3.24
CA ILE A 120 -1.97 -13.15 1.77
C ILE A 120 -1.83 -11.71 1.24
N LYS A 121 -2.48 -10.76 1.87
CA LYS A 121 -2.44 -9.35 1.50
C LYS A 121 -1.00 -8.81 1.52
N TYR A 122 -0.26 -9.05 2.59
CA TYR A 122 1.13 -8.58 2.71
C TYR A 122 2.08 -9.37 1.80
N PHE A 123 1.85 -10.66 1.61
CA PHE A 123 2.67 -11.45 0.68
C PHE A 123 2.48 -10.98 -0.77
N LYS A 124 1.27 -10.62 -1.19
CA LYS A 124 1.03 -10.02 -2.50
C LYS A 124 1.75 -8.68 -2.65
N SER A 125 1.75 -7.87 -1.61
CA SER A 125 2.54 -6.63 -1.58
C SER A 125 4.04 -6.91 -1.73
N LEU A 126 4.54 -7.97 -1.10
CA LEU A 126 5.92 -8.42 -1.24
C LEU A 126 6.24 -8.82 -2.68
N GLU A 127 5.36 -9.58 -3.34
CA GLU A 127 5.52 -9.95 -4.75
C GLU A 127 5.56 -8.71 -5.65
N ASP A 128 4.62 -7.79 -5.47
CA ASP A 128 4.53 -6.56 -6.27
C ASP A 128 5.76 -5.67 -6.08
N LEU A 129 6.20 -5.48 -4.85
CA LEU A 129 7.40 -4.69 -4.53
C LEU A 129 8.69 -5.36 -5.02
N ASN A 130 8.74 -6.70 -5.05
CA ASN A 130 9.92 -7.43 -5.54
C ASN A 130 10.21 -7.18 -7.01
N GLU A 131 9.23 -6.80 -7.79
CA GLU A 131 9.42 -6.42 -9.20
C GLU A 131 10.37 -5.22 -9.33
N TYR A 132 10.33 -4.30 -8.36
CA TYR A 132 11.07 -3.04 -8.38
C TYR A 132 12.24 -2.98 -7.40
N PHE A 133 12.20 -3.75 -6.33
CA PHE A 133 13.20 -3.82 -5.29
C PHE A 133 13.63 -5.28 -5.10
N ASP A 134 14.86 -5.53 -4.70
CA ASP A 134 15.33 -6.89 -4.48
C ASP A 134 14.85 -7.45 -3.14
N LEU A 135 13.79 -8.25 -3.18
CA LEU A 135 13.16 -8.88 -2.01
C LEU A 135 13.07 -10.42 -2.15
N ASP A 136 13.83 -11.03 -3.06
CA ASP A 136 13.80 -12.47 -3.35
C ASP A 136 13.99 -13.34 -2.11
N GLU A 137 14.87 -12.94 -1.20
CA GLU A 137 15.13 -13.61 0.06
C GLU A 137 13.85 -13.79 0.90
N TYR A 138 13.04 -12.74 0.99
CA TYR A 138 11.80 -12.77 1.74
C TYR A 138 10.69 -13.55 1.03
N LEU A 139 10.64 -13.49 -0.29
CA LEU A 139 9.72 -14.34 -1.08
C LEU A 139 9.97 -15.81 -0.81
N LYS A 140 11.21 -16.25 -0.85
CA LYS A 140 11.60 -17.64 -0.56
C LYS A 140 11.24 -18.04 0.88
N LYS A 141 11.45 -17.13 1.83
CA LYS A 141 11.18 -17.38 3.24
C LYS A 141 9.70 -17.63 3.54
N TYR A 142 8.79 -16.89 2.86
CA TYR A 142 7.36 -16.90 3.19
C TYR A 142 6.48 -17.65 2.19
N GLU A 143 7.03 -18.17 1.11
CA GLU A 143 6.27 -18.81 0.03
C GLU A 143 5.40 -19.99 0.51
N LEU A 144 5.95 -20.88 1.31
CA LEU A 144 5.22 -22.05 1.82
C LEU A 144 4.05 -21.63 2.72
N LEU A 145 4.24 -20.63 3.57
CA LEU A 145 3.18 -20.08 4.41
C LEU A 145 2.08 -19.42 3.56
N TYR A 146 2.45 -18.75 2.50
CA TYR A 146 1.50 -18.16 1.55
C TYR A 146 0.61 -19.21 0.89
N LEU A 147 1.21 -20.31 0.42
CA LEU A 147 0.46 -21.42 -0.18
C LEU A 147 -0.47 -22.07 0.84
N LYS A 148 -0.03 -22.24 2.08
CA LYS A 148 -0.85 -22.75 3.18
C LYS A 148 -2.02 -21.82 3.49
N ALA A 149 -1.78 -20.51 3.55
CA ALA A 149 -2.83 -19.51 3.80
C ALA A 149 -3.90 -19.53 2.70
N LYS A 150 -3.48 -19.59 1.43
CA LYS A 150 -4.39 -19.71 0.28
C LYS A 150 -5.24 -20.97 0.32
N GLY A 151 -4.64 -22.10 0.69
CA GLY A 151 -5.34 -23.37 0.80
C GLY A 151 -6.41 -23.41 1.91
N SER A 152 -6.24 -22.60 2.94
CA SER A 152 -7.18 -22.54 4.08
C SER A 152 -8.45 -21.71 3.79
N LEU A 153 -8.35 -20.66 2.96
CA LEU A 153 -9.45 -19.72 2.70
C LEU A 153 -10.65 -20.29 1.94
N PRO A 154 -10.49 -21.13 0.89
CA PRO A 154 -11.64 -21.66 0.14
C PRO A 154 -12.61 -22.47 0.99
N SER A 155 -12.11 -23.23 1.96
CA SER A 155 -12.93 -24.02 2.88
C SER A 155 -13.79 -23.15 3.78
N ILE A 156 -13.24 -22.03 4.25
CA ILE A 156 -13.91 -21.07 5.13
C ILE A 156 -15.00 -20.29 4.36
N LYS A 157 -14.72 -19.87 3.13
CA LYS A 157 -15.70 -19.19 2.26
C LYS A 157 -16.87 -20.09 1.91
N LYS A 158 -16.64 -21.38 1.60
CA LYS A 158 -17.68 -22.36 1.36
C LYS A 158 -18.59 -22.54 2.58
N THR A 159 -18.04 -22.58 3.76
CA THR A 159 -18.79 -22.70 5.02
C THR A 159 -19.68 -21.48 5.28
N ARG A 160 -19.19 -20.27 5.00
CA ARG A 160 -19.97 -19.02 5.12
C ARG A 160 -21.14 -18.96 4.14
N ILE A 161 -20.95 -19.39 2.90
CA ILE A 161 -22.00 -19.44 1.87
C ILE A 161 -23.08 -20.45 2.28
N PHE A 162 -22.71 -21.60 2.82
CA PHE A 162 -23.66 -22.61 3.30
C PHE A 162 -24.52 -22.08 4.47
N ARG A 163 -23.92 -21.35 5.43
CA ARG A 163 -24.65 -20.75 6.56
C ARG A 163 -25.63 -19.66 6.12
N LYS A 164 -25.33 -18.88 5.06
CA LYS A 164 -26.25 -17.90 4.51
C LYS A 164 -27.45 -18.51 3.80
N LYS A 165 -27.29 -19.68 3.14
CA LYS A 165 -28.40 -20.39 2.49
C LYS A 165 -29.35 -21.06 3.48
N THR A 166 -28.87 -21.49 4.63
CA THR A 166 -29.71 -22.12 5.67
C THR A 166 -30.44 -21.14 6.58
N SER A 167 -30.15 -19.84 6.49
CA SER A 167 -30.84 -18.79 7.28
C SER A 167 -32.00 -18.13 6.55
N HIS A 168 -32.40 -18.62 5.35
CA HIS A 168 -33.48 -18.09 4.54
C HIS A 168 -34.59 -19.12 4.21
N ASP A 169 -34.59 -20.27 4.90
CA ASP A 169 -35.71 -21.23 4.86
C ASP A 169 -36.69 -20.99 6.00
#